data_51dccaa25e2cfc01455a52910a29aa67
#
_entry.id   51dccaa25e2cfc01455a52910a29aa67
#
_cell.length_a   1.000
_cell.length_b   1.000
_cell.length_c   1.000
_cell.angle_alpha   90.00
_cell.angle_beta   90.00
_cell.angle_gamma   90.00
#
_symmetry.space_group_name_H-M   'P 1'
#
loop_
_entity.id
_entity.type
_entity.pdbx_description
1 polymer ?
#
loop_
_entity_poly.entity_id
_entity_poly.type
_entity_poly.pdbx_seq_one_letter_code
_entity_poly.pdbx_strand_id
1 'polypeptide(L)'
;SNGSNSSYLKEKFKTKSEMTAKLDLLEAIRKEIDRQLEGLTDYDKIKEVHNWLIDNIEYDVNLEADEPYSISGALTEGKAVCEGYARSFKYIMDELQIPCVLVSGTGTNSNGETESHAWNYVQLDGKWYAIDVTWDDPIILGNGYVTDDTYYKHFLKGQNTFFETHQPDGYLSQNSMEFTFPTISEEDYE
;
A
#
# COMPACT_ATOMS: atom_id res chain seq x y z
N SER A 1 -24.42 -21.76 4.42
CA SER A 1 -24.24 -20.77 5.50
C SER A 1 -23.72 -19.44 4.94
N ASN A 2 -24.55 -18.71 4.20
CA ASN A 2 -24.22 -17.43 3.57
C ASN A 2 -24.74 -16.21 4.37
N GLY A 3 -24.99 -16.36 5.68
CA GLY A 3 -25.62 -15.32 6.47
C GLY A 3 -24.67 -14.27 7.07
N SER A 4 -23.41 -14.61 7.32
CA SER A 4 -22.50 -13.72 8.06
C SER A 4 -21.94 -12.55 7.24
N ASN A 5 -21.67 -12.73 5.95
CA ASN A 5 -21.15 -11.66 5.10
C ASN A 5 -22.18 -10.58 4.79
N SER A 6 -23.47 -10.92 4.72
CA SER A 6 -24.53 -9.95 4.43
C SER A 6 -24.82 -9.00 5.59
N SER A 7 -24.67 -9.46 6.86
CA SER A 7 -24.86 -8.60 8.03
C SER A 7 -23.69 -7.63 8.22
N TYR A 8 -22.46 -8.10 8.03
CA TYR A 8 -21.27 -7.25 8.11
C TYR A 8 -21.30 -6.11 7.07
N LEU A 9 -21.65 -6.44 5.82
CA LEU A 9 -21.80 -5.43 4.77
C LEU A 9 -22.94 -4.46 5.05
N LYS A 10 -24.04 -4.89 5.71
CA LYS A 10 -25.16 -4.02 6.10
C LYS A 10 -24.83 -3.09 7.27
N GLU A 11 -23.95 -3.50 8.17
CA GLU A 11 -23.48 -2.61 9.27
C GLU A 11 -22.52 -1.56 8.76
N LYS A 12 -21.67 -1.91 7.78
CA LYS A 12 -20.63 -1.01 7.25
C LYS A 12 -21.15 -0.05 6.19
N PHE A 13 -22.10 -0.46 5.37
CA PHE A 13 -22.73 0.40 4.34
C PHE A 13 -24.20 0.61 4.72
N LYS A 14 -24.52 1.83 5.13
CA LYS A 14 -25.87 2.22 5.55
C LYS A 14 -26.92 1.99 4.47
N THR A 15 -26.54 2.08 3.18
CA THR A 15 -27.43 1.82 2.05
C THR A 15 -26.70 1.19 0.86
N LYS A 16 -27.47 0.49 -0.01
CA LYS A 16 -26.96 0.00 -1.31
C LYS A 16 -26.45 1.15 -2.19
N SER A 17 -27.09 2.33 -2.07
CA SER A 17 -26.72 3.53 -2.82
C SER A 17 -25.33 4.04 -2.44
N GLU A 18 -24.99 4.08 -1.15
CA GLU A 18 -23.65 4.50 -0.68
C GLU A 18 -22.56 3.53 -1.16
N MET A 19 -22.83 2.24 -1.11
CA MET A 19 -21.89 1.25 -1.62
C MET A 19 -21.66 1.41 -3.13
N THR A 20 -22.73 1.61 -3.90
CA THR A 20 -22.62 1.85 -5.34
C THR A 20 -21.83 3.11 -5.64
N ALA A 21 -22.09 4.22 -4.94
CA ALA A 21 -21.38 5.48 -5.12
C ALA A 21 -19.87 5.35 -4.83
N LYS A 22 -19.49 4.61 -3.77
CA LYS A 22 -18.06 4.33 -3.48
C LYS A 22 -17.40 3.49 -4.57
N LEU A 23 -18.09 2.47 -5.08
CA LEU A 23 -17.57 1.64 -6.18
C LEU A 23 -17.41 2.44 -7.48
N ASP A 24 -18.37 3.30 -7.81
CA ASP A 24 -18.31 4.17 -8.98
C ASP A 24 -17.15 5.17 -8.88
N LEU A 25 -16.87 5.68 -7.66
CA LEU A 25 -15.74 6.57 -7.41
C LEU A 25 -14.40 5.84 -7.54
N LEU A 26 -14.27 4.64 -6.98
CA LEU A 26 -13.06 3.81 -7.14
C LEU A 26 -12.79 3.49 -8.61
N GLU A 27 -13.83 3.15 -9.37
CA GLU A 27 -13.74 2.91 -10.81
C GLU A 27 -13.29 4.16 -11.59
N ALA A 28 -13.80 5.36 -11.21
CA ALA A 28 -13.39 6.62 -11.81
C ALA A 28 -11.92 6.96 -11.53
N ILE A 29 -11.47 6.77 -10.28
CA ILE A 29 -10.08 6.97 -9.88
C ILE A 29 -9.17 6.01 -10.65
N ARG A 30 -9.53 4.73 -10.73
CA ARG A 30 -8.79 3.73 -11.49
C ARG A 30 -8.62 4.14 -12.96
N LYS A 31 -9.71 4.52 -13.63
CA LYS A 31 -9.66 4.95 -15.03
C LYS A 31 -8.77 6.16 -15.24
N GLU A 32 -8.77 7.10 -14.31
CA GLU A 32 -7.91 8.28 -14.40
C GLU A 32 -6.44 7.91 -14.24
N ILE A 33 -6.10 7.01 -13.29
CA ILE A 33 -4.75 6.49 -13.12
C ILE A 33 -4.29 5.75 -14.39
N ASP A 34 -5.10 4.82 -14.91
CA ASP A 34 -4.81 4.10 -16.15
C ASP A 34 -4.49 5.05 -17.31
N ARG A 35 -5.31 6.10 -17.46
CA ARG A 35 -5.11 7.11 -18.51
C ARG A 35 -3.79 7.88 -18.38
N GLN A 36 -3.40 8.21 -17.15
CA GLN A 36 -2.14 8.93 -16.87
C GLN A 36 -0.92 8.05 -17.07
N LEU A 37 -1.05 6.74 -16.88
CA LEU A 37 0.04 5.76 -16.95
C LEU A 37 0.17 5.10 -18.32
N GLU A 38 -0.69 5.41 -19.28
CA GLU A 38 -0.65 4.82 -20.62
C GLU A 38 0.69 5.07 -21.32
N GLY A 39 1.32 4.02 -21.81
CA GLY A 39 2.59 4.08 -22.54
C GLY A 39 3.84 4.21 -21.68
N LEU A 40 3.72 4.28 -20.36
CA LEU A 40 4.87 4.29 -19.45
C LEU A 40 5.49 2.89 -19.30
N THR A 41 6.78 2.86 -18.94
CA THR A 41 7.45 1.61 -18.50
C THR A 41 6.90 1.13 -17.17
N ASP A 42 7.12 -0.14 -16.82
CA ASP A 42 6.66 -0.68 -15.51
C ASP A 42 7.33 0.06 -14.34
N TYR A 43 8.61 0.44 -14.48
CA TYR A 43 9.29 1.28 -13.50
C TYR A 43 8.57 2.62 -13.30
N ASP A 44 8.28 3.32 -14.39
CA ASP A 44 7.62 4.63 -14.33
C ASP A 44 6.19 4.49 -13.76
N LYS A 45 5.45 3.45 -14.14
CA LYS A 45 4.12 3.17 -13.57
C LYS A 45 4.17 2.96 -12.06
N ILE A 46 5.11 2.13 -11.58
CA ILE A 46 5.32 1.88 -10.15
C ILE A 46 5.62 3.18 -9.42
N LYS A 47 6.52 4.00 -9.99
CA LYS A 47 6.93 5.29 -9.43
C LYS A 47 5.78 6.29 -9.38
N GLU A 48 5.03 6.43 -10.47
CA GLU A 48 3.90 7.36 -10.53
C GLU A 48 2.77 6.96 -9.56
N VAL A 49 2.48 5.65 -9.41
CA VAL A 49 1.50 5.18 -8.43
C VAL A 49 1.97 5.44 -7.00
N HIS A 50 3.25 5.20 -6.69
CA HIS A 50 3.84 5.53 -5.40
C HIS A 50 3.66 7.02 -5.08
N ASN A 51 4.04 7.90 -6.00
CA ASN A 51 3.93 9.35 -5.84
C ASN A 51 2.46 9.79 -5.70
N TRP A 52 1.59 9.24 -6.55
CA TRP A 52 0.17 9.58 -6.49
C TRP A 52 -0.46 9.25 -5.13
N LEU A 53 -0.11 8.10 -4.55
CA LEU A 53 -0.62 7.72 -3.23
C LEU A 53 -0.13 8.68 -2.14
N ILE A 54 1.15 9.07 -2.16
CA ILE A 54 1.71 10.05 -1.22
C ILE A 54 1.01 11.42 -1.37
N ASP A 55 0.78 11.86 -2.61
CA ASP A 55 0.20 13.18 -2.88
C ASP A 55 -1.31 13.25 -2.57
N ASN A 56 -2.01 12.11 -2.52
CA ASN A 56 -3.48 12.08 -2.40
C ASN A 56 -4.01 11.44 -1.12
N ILE A 57 -3.16 10.82 -0.30
CA ILE A 57 -3.57 10.18 0.96
C ILE A 57 -2.80 10.82 2.11
N GLU A 58 -3.52 11.19 3.16
CA GLU A 58 -2.95 11.66 4.43
C GLU A 58 -2.92 10.50 5.43
N TYR A 59 -1.81 10.35 6.16
CA TYR A 59 -1.72 9.31 7.20
C TYR A 59 -2.67 9.63 8.36
N ASP A 60 -3.59 8.70 8.65
CA ASP A 60 -4.66 8.87 9.61
C ASP A 60 -4.21 8.54 11.05
N VAL A 61 -3.45 9.43 11.65
CA VAL A 61 -2.89 9.28 13.01
C VAL A 61 -3.98 9.08 14.05
N ASN A 62 -5.13 9.70 13.88
CA ASN A 62 -6.22 9.72 14.86
C ASN A 62 -7.34 8.71 14.56
N LEU A 63 -7.22 7.94 13.48
CA LEU A 63 -8.25 7.02 12.98
C LEU A 63 -9.61 7.74 12.76
N GLU A 64 -9.56 8.87 12.09
CA GLU A 64 -10.74 9.71 11.79
C GLU A 64 -11.55 9.23 10.58
N ALA A 65 -10.90 8.54 9.63
CA ALA A 65 -11.57 7.96 8.48
C ALA A 65 -12.51 6.83 8.89
N ASP A 66 -13.61 6.66 8.17
CA ASP A 66 -14.55 5.56 8.41
C ASP A 66 -13.89 4.19 8.16
N GLU A 67 -12.94 4.12 7.22
CA GLU A 67 -12.31 2.87 6.78
C GLU A 67 -10.79 2.99 6.57
N PRO A 68 -9.99 3.38 7.60
CA PRO A 68 -8.57 3.72 7.42
C PRO A 68 -7.68 2.55 6.99
N TYR A 69 -8.14 1.30 7.15
CA TYR A 69 -7.44 0.08 6.75
C TYR A 69 -7.82 -0.43 5.36
N SER A 70 -8.67 0.28 4.64
CA SER A 70 -9.24 -0.18 3.38
C SER A 70 -8.83 0.67 2.19
N ILE A 71 -8.96 0.09 0.99
CA ILE A 71 -8.82 0.80 -0.29
C ILE A 71 -9.85 1.95 -0.37
N SER A 72 -11.06 1.72 0.15
CA SER A 72 -12.13 2.73 0.15
C SER A 72 -11.71 3.96 0.95
N GLY A 73 -11.25 3.82 2.19
CA GLY A 73 -10.77 4.94 2.99
C GLY A 73 -9.62 5.68 2.32
N ALA A 74 -8.60 4.95 1.87
CA ALA A 74 -7.46 5.53 1.21
C ALA A 74 -7.83 6.31 -0.06
N LEU A 75 -8.52 5.67 -1.01
CA LEU A 75 -8.75 6.25 -2.33
C LEU A 75 -9.98 7.16 -2.42
N THR A 76 -10.98 7.03 -1.53
CA THR A 76 -12.20 7.85 -1.60
C THR A 76 -12.30 8.91 -0.51
N GLU A 77 -11.68 8.69 0.64
CA GLU A 77 -11.66 9.64 1.76
C GLU A 77 -10.31 10.38 1.86
N GLY A 78 -9.26 9.87 1.18
CA GLY A 78 -7.93 10.45 1.20
C GLY A 78 -7.23 10.31 2.55
N LYS A 79 -7.65 9.37 3.40
CA LYS A 79 -7.03 9.09 4.70
C LYS A 79 -6.89 7.61 4.93
N ALA A 80 -5.71 7.17 5.38
CA ALA A 80 -5.43 5.76 5.67
C ALA A 80 -4.29 5.57 6.66
N VAL A 81 -4.22 4.38 7.24
CA VAL A 81 -3.03 3.86 7.91
C VAL A 81 -2.24 2.96 6.95
N CYS A 82 -1.10 2.41 7.38
CA CYS A 82 -0.19 1.62 6.55
C CYS A 82 -0.88 0.54 5.71
N GLU A 83 -1.84 -0.19 6.28
CA GLU A 83 -2.58 -1.23 5.56
C GLU A 83 -3.44 -0.64 4.42
N GLY A 84 -4.04 0.54 4.60
CA GLY A 84 -4.80 1.23 3.55
C GLY A 84 -3.92 1.66 2.38
N TYR A 85 -2.74 2.22 2.65
CA TYR A 85 -1.73 2.53 1.63
C TYR A 85 -1.30 1.26 0.87
N ALA A 86 -0.89 0.22 1.59
CA ALA A 86 -0.38 -1.01 0.98
C ALA A 86 -1.43 -1.76 0.16
N ARG A 87 -2.68 -1.79 0.62
CA ARG A 87 -3.81 -2.37 -0.12
C ARG A 87 -4.13 -1.57 -1.38
N SER A 88 -4.07 -0.24 -1.31
CA SER A 88 -4.32 0.63 -2.47
C SER A 88 -3.23 0.50 -3.52
N PHE A 89 -1.96 0.45 -3.10
CA PHE A 89 -0.86 0.19 -4.01
C PHE A 89 -1.03 -1.16 -4.73
N LYS A 90 -1.30 -2.24 -3.97
CA LYS A 90 -1.56 -3.56 -4.56
C LYS A 90 -2.73 -3.56 -5.53
N TYR A 91 -3.84 -2.92 -5.17
CA TYR A 91 -5.03 -2.83 -6.03
C TYR A 91 -4.71 -2.22 -7.38
N ILE A 92 -3.95 -1.12 -7.40
CA ILE A 92 -3.56 -0.46 -8.65
C ILE A 92 -2.55 -1.31 -9.43
N MET A 93 -1.57 -1.94 -8.77
CA MET A 93 -0.62 -2.85 -9.42
C MET A 93 -1.31 -4.05 -10.08
N ASP A 94 -2.32 -4.64 -9.42
CA ASP A 94 -3.10 -5.74 -9.98
C ASP A 94 -3.85 -5.30 -11.27
N GLU A 95 -4.41 -4.10 -11.29
CA GLU A 95 -5.06 -3.53 -12.48
C GLU A 95 -4.06 -3.30 -13.63
N LEU A 96 -2.85 -2.86 -13.30
CA LEU A 96 -1.76 -2.67 -14.26
C LEU A 96 -1.08 -3.98 -14.68
N GLN A 97 -1.51 -5.12 -14.12
CA GLN A 97 -0.92 -6.44 -14.34
C GLN A 97 0.56 -6.52 -13.92
N ILE A 98 0.98 -5.71 -12.96
CA ILE A 98 2.30 -5.76 -12.34
C ILE A 98 2.20 -6.64 -11.09
N PRO A 99 2.98 -7.75 -11.00
CA PRO A 99 2.90 -8.64 -9.85
C PRO A 99 3.24 -7.90 -8.55
N CYS A 100 2.33 -7.96 -7.58
CA CYS A 100 2.48 -7.29 -6.31
C CYS A 100 1.84 -8.11 -5.19
N VAL A 101 2.45 -8.15 -4.01
CA VAL A 101 1.90 -8.78 -2.82
C VAL A 101 1.84 -7.79 -1.66
N LEU A 102 0.82 -7.96 -0.81
CA LEU A 102 0.72 -7.29 0.48
C LEU A 102 1.55 -8.08 1.50
N VAL A 103 2.39 -7.40 2.25
CA VAL A 103 3.25 -7.98 3.28
C VAL A 103 2.88 -7.40 4.64
N SER A 104 2.74 -8.26 5.64
CA SER A 104 2.63 -7.89 7.05
C SER A 104 3.92 -8.22 7.79
N GLY A 105 4.18 -7.47 8.85
CA GLY A 105 5.35 -7.67 9.68
C GLY A 105 5.51 -6.57 10.71
N THR A 106 6.74 -6.26 11.03
CA THR A 106 7.08 -5.15 11.93
C THR A 106 8.02 -4.17 11.24
N GLY A 107 7.85 -2.89 11.57
CA GLY A 107 8.75 -1.81 11.21
C GLY A 107 9.37 -1.20 12.47
N THR A 108 10.67 -0.88 12.41
CA THR A 108 11.40 -0.21 13.50
C THR A 108 11.81 1.18 13.05
N ASN A 109 11.28 2.21 13.70
CA ASN A 109 11.56 3.60 13.36
C ASN A 109 12.94 4.07 13.83
N SER A 110 13.32 5.29 13.48
CA SER A 110 14.62 5.89 13.85
C SER A 110 14.84 6.06 15.36
N ASN A 111 13.79 6.01 16.17
CA ASN A 111 13.86 6.04 17.64
C ASN A 111 14.06 4.66 18.25
N GLY A 112 14.07 3.59 17.43
CA GLY A 112 14.14 2.20 17.87
C GLY A 112 12.81 1.62 18.34
N GLU A 113 11.69 2.29 18.08
CA GLU A 113 10.36 1.79 18.40
C GLU A 113 9.89 0.86 17.29
N THR A 114 9.41 -0.32 17.67
CA THR A 114 8.92 -1.36 16.74
C THR A 114 7.41 -1.48 16.84
N GLU A 115 6.75 -1.44 15.68
CA GLU A 115 5.29 -1.56 15.57
C GLU A 115 4.88 -2.55 14.48
N SER A 116 3.64 -3.05 14.57
CA SER A 116 3.04 -3.83 13.49
C SER A 116 2.88 -2.94 12.26
N HIS A 117 3.27 -3.44 11.10
CA HIS A 117 3.32 -2.66 9.88
C HIS A 117 2.92 -3.48 8.65
N ALA A 118 2.55 -2.79 7.57
CA ALA A 118 2.19 -3.39 6.30
C ALA A 118 2.81 -2.59 5.15
N TRP A 119 3.32 -3.33 4.15
CA TRP A 119 3.96 -2.79 2.95
C TRP A 119 3.74 -3.71 1.75
N ASN A 120 4.46 -3.50 0.67
CA ASN A 120 4.34 -4.32 -0.53
C ASN A 120 5.68 -4.88 -0.99
N TYR A 121 5.64 -6.05 -1.62
CA TYR A 121 6.67 -6.47 -2.57
C TYR A 121 6.09 -6.39 -3.97
N VAL A 122 6.85 -5.82 -4.90
CA VAL A 122 6.49 -5.65 -6.31
C VAL A 122 7.55 -6.29 -7.21
N GLN A 123 7.12 -6.91 -8.31
CA GLN A 123 8.06 -7.50 -9.27
C GLN A 123 8.36 -6.52 -10.39
N LEU A 124 9.65 -6.31 -10.64
CA LEU A 124 10.18 -5.51 -11.74
C LEU A 124 11.38 -6.22 -12.35
N ASP A 125 11.42 -6.35 -13.67
CA ASP A 125 12.49 -7.04 -14.41
C ASP A 125 12.79 -8.46 -13.90
N GLY A 126 11.73 -9.17 -13.49
CA GLY A 126 11.79 -10.55 -13.03
C GLY A 126 12.29 -10.75 -11.59
N LYS A 127 12.60 -9.68 -10.87
CA LYS A 127 13.00 -9.70 -9.46
C LYS A 127 11.96 -8.99 -8.60
N TRP A 128 11.90 -9.37 -7.32
CA TRP A 128 11.03 -8.72 -6.34
C TRP A 128 11.78 -7.66 -5.55
N TYR A 129 11.12 -6.55 -5.26
CA TYR A 129 11.64 -5.43 -4.46
C TYR A 129 10.59 -4.98 -3.45
N ALA A 130 11.05 -4.46 -2.32
CA ALA A 130 10.18 -3.90 -1.32
C ALA A 130 9.82 -2.44 -1.63
N ILE A 131 8.58 -2.06 -1.32
CA ILE A 131 8.09 -0.68 -1.35
C ILE A 131 7.28 -0.44 -0.09
N ASP A 132 7.56 0.64 0.62
CA ASP A 132 6.74 1.14 1.71
C ASP A 132 6.31 2.59 1.46
N VAL A 133 5.15 2.72 0.82
CA VAL A 133 4.58 4.04 0.48
C VAL A 133 4.27 4.86 1.75
N THR A 134 3.87 4.20 2.83
CA THR A 134 3.55 4.87 4.09
C THR A 134 4.77 5.56 4.69
N TRP A 135 5.92 4.90 4.74
CA TRP A 135 7.14 5.45 5.31
C TRP A 135 7.88 6.39 4.36
N ASP A 136 7.52 6.38 3.10
CA ASP A 136 7.96 7.38 2.12
C ASP A 136 7.05 8.60 2.09
N ASP A 137 5.85 8.53 2.71
CA ASP A 137 4.97 9.69 2.87
C ASP A 137 5.46 10.56 4.05
N PRO A 138 6.10 11.71 3.78
CA PRO A 138 6.60 12.54 4.85
C PRO A 138 5.43 13.24 5.56
N ILE A 139 5.17 12.87 6.80
CA ILE A 139 4.35 13.69 7.69
C ILE A 139 5.13 14.96 7.98
N ILE A 140 4.88 16.02 7.21
CA ILE A 140 5.55 17.31 7.37
C ILE A 140 5.00 17.98 8.64
N LEU A 141 5.69 17.78 9.74
CA LEU A 141 5.51 18.59 10.95
C LEU A 141 6.36 19.86 10.82
N GLY A 142 5.78 20.94 10.25
CA GLY A 142 6.44 22.24 10.16
C GLY A 142 7.04 22.57 8.79
N ASN A 143 7.92 23.59 8.74
CA ASN A 143 8.53 24.13 7.51
C ASN A 143 9.71 23.29 6.97
N GLY A 144 9.64 21.96 7.07
CA GLY A 144 10.68 21.06 6.54
C GLY A 144 10.66 20.98 5.02
N TYR A 145 11.84 21.00 4.39
CA TYR A 145 11.96 20.65 2.97
C TYR A 145 11.98 19.13 2.85
N VAL A 146 11.13 18.57 1.99
CA VAL A 146 11.18 17.18 1.60
C VAL A 146 12.17 17.06 0.46
N THR A 147 13.11 16.12 0.56
CA THR A 147 14.08 15.82 -0.50
C THR A 147 13.68 14.53 -1.20
N ASP A 148 14.18 14.31 -2.42
CA ASP A 148 13.97 13.06 -3.16
C ASP A 148 14.43 11.85 -2.33
N ASP A 149 15.51 11.97 -1.56
CA ASP A 149 16.00 10.92 -0.67
C ASP A 149 14.99 10.52 0.42
N THR A 150 14.11 11.43 0.82
CA THR A 150 13.03 11.13 1.78
C THR A 150 11.87 10.43 1.09
N TYR A 151 11.50 10.90 -0.11
CA TYR A 151 10.36 10.38 -0.90
C TYR A 151 10.58 8.97 -1.43
N TYR A 152 11.83 8.53 -1.60
CA TYR A 152 12.17 7.24 -2.19
C TYR A 152 13.06 6.38 -1.29
N LYS A 153 13.04 6.67 0.01
CA LYS A 153 13.86 5.95 0.99
C LYS A 153 13.51 4.45 1.06
N HIS A 154 12.24 4.12 0.85
CA HIS A 154 11.73 2.75 0.89
C HIS A 154 11.14 2.31 -0.47
N PHE A 155 11.59 2.93 -1.57
CA PHE A 155 11.14 2.65 -2.92
C PHE A 155 12.07 1.65 -3.62
N LEU A 156 11.54 0.52 -4.08
CA LEU A 156 12.24 -0.56 -4.80
C LEU A 156 13.53 -1.05 -4.10
N LYS A 157 13.42 -1.33 -2.81
CA LYS A 157 14.54 -1.75 -1.95
C LYS A 157 14.76 -3.26 -1.95
N GLY A 158 16.04 -3.65 -1.86
CA GLY A 158 16.48 -5.01 -1.65
C GLY A 158 16.60 -5.38 -0.16
N GLN A 159 16.99 -6.64 0.09
CA GLN A 159 17.14 -7.17 1.46
C GLN A 159 18.15 -6.39 2.29
N ASN A 160 19.30 -6.05 1.67
CA ASN A 160 20.41 -5.40 2.37
C ASN A 160 20.02 -4.05 2.98
N THR A 161 19.12 -3.33 2.32
CA THR A 161 18.64 -2.02 2.77
C THR A 161 17.36 -2.14 3.58
N PHE A 162 16.37 -2.88 3.07
CA PHE A 162 15.02 -2.88 3.62
C PHE A 162 14.92 -3.59 4.97
N PHE A 163 15.64 -4.70 5.13
CA PHE A 163 15.61 -5.48 6.39
C PHE A 163 16.40 -4.86 7.55
N GLU A 164 17.04 -3.70 7.35
CA GLU A 164 17.56 -2.91 8.45
C GLU A 164 16.46 -2.38 9.38
N THR A 165 15.27 -2.14 8.81
CA THR A 165 14.14 -1.53 9.52
C THR A 165 12.85 -2.36 9.47
N HIS A 166 12.73 -3.29 8.54
CA HIS A 166 11.52 -4.09 8.32
C HIS A 166 11.78 -5.58 8.51
N GLN A 167 10.90 -6.24 9.23
CA GLN A 167 10.93 -7.69 9.43
C GLN A 167 9.59 -8.28 9.00
N PRO A 168 9.50 -9.01 7.87
CA PRO A 168 8.26 -9.66 7.47
C PRO A 168 7.87 -10.74 8.47
N ASP A 169 6.56 -10.94 8.66
CA ASP A 169 6.03 -12.03 9.45
C ASP A 169 6.50 -13.37 8.86
N GLY A 170 6.81 -14.32 9.73
CA GLY A 170 6.98 -15.70 9.34
C GLY A 170 5.63 -16.31 8.90
N TYR A 171 5.67 -17.55 8.45
CA TYR A 171 4.56 -18.32 7.93
C TYR A 171 3.25 -18.13 8.68
N LEU A 172 2.19 -17.69 8.00
CA LEU A 172 0.83 -17.82 8.46
C LEU A 172 0.31 -19.19 8.03
N SER A 173 0.45 -20.21 8.89
CA SER A 173 -0.19 -21.50 8.65
C SER A 173 -1.65 -21.44 9.09
N GLN A 174 -2.55 -21.27 8.13
CA GLN A 174 -3.94 -21.69 8.33
C GLN A 174 -4.18 -22.98 7.54
N ASN A 175 -4.55 -24.05 8.23
CA ASN A 175 -4.90 -25.34 7.64
C ASN A 175 -3.78 -26.03 6.81
N SER A 176 -2.54 -26.05 7.28
CA SER A 176 -1.41 -26.72 6.63
C SER A 176 -1.01 -26.17 5.26
N MET A 177 -1.47 -24.98 4.87
CA MET A 177 -0.94 -24.27 3.73
C MET A 177 0.10 -23.25 4.21
N GLU A 178 1.33 -23.41 3.79
CA GLU A 178 2.41 -22.45 4.02
C GLU A 178 2.30 -21.35 2.97
N PHE A 179 2.03 -20.13 3.40
CA PHE A 179 2.16 -18.95 2.54
C PHE A 179 3.54 -18.35 2.76
N THR A 180 4.38 -18.38 1.74
CA THR A 180 5.67 -17.70 1.76
C THR A 180 5.58 -16.43 0.93
N PHE A 181 6.10 -15.32 1.46
CA PHE A 181 6.33 -14.13 0.64
C PHE A 181 7.42 -14.43 -0.40
N PRO A 182 7.35 -13.82 -1.60
CA PRO A 182 8.44 -13.90 -2.56
C PRO A 182 9.74 -13.38 -1.93
N THR A 183 10.86 -14.01 -2.27
CA THR A 183 12.17 -13.51 -1.88
C THR A 183 12.50 -12.27 -2.69
N ILE A 184 12.74 -11.14 -2.01
CA ILE A 184 13.17 -9.91 -2.69
C ILE A 184 14.65 -9.97 -3.05
N SER A 185 15.05 -9.15 -4.03
CA SER A 185 16.45 -8.98 -4.45
C SER A 185 17.36 -8.71 -3.25
N GLU A 186 18.63 -9.08 -3.31
CA GLU A 186 19.60 -8.70 -2.29
C GLU A 186 19.87 -7.19 -2.33
N GLU A 187 20.04 -6.64 -3.54
CA GLU A 187 20.34 -5.23 -3.78
C GLU A 187 19.10 -4.45 -4.19
N ASP A 188 19.14 -3.15 -3.97
CA ASP A 188 18.13 -2.19 -4.43
C ASP A 188 18.04 -2.21 -5.98
N TYR A 189 16.94 -1.75 -6.53
CA TYR A 189 16.81 -1.52 -7.98
C TYR A 189 17.66 -0.30 -8.37
N GLU A 190 18.44 -0.43 -9.44
CA GLU A 190 19.33 0.63 -9.99
C GLU A 190 18.65 1.45 -11.09
#